data_36f5cd25fbdaa670b3b2a895da78ca2a
#
_entry.id   36f5cd25fbdaa670b3b2a895da78ca2a
#
_cell.length_a   1.000
_cell.length_b   1.000
_cell.length_c   1.000
_cell.angle_alpha   90.00
_cell.angle_beta   90.00
_cell.angle_gamma   90.00
#
_symmetry.space_group_name_H-M   'P 1'
#
loop_
_entity.id
_entity.type
_entity.pdbx_description
1 polymer ?
#
loop_
_entity_poly.entity_id
_entity_poly.type
_entity_poly.pdbx_seq_one_letter_code
_entity_poly.pdbx_strand_id
1 'polypeptide(L)'
;MNGNFVLYPFSRPPLPFEKVKITSPLANSFGLELAEDVISQENIPPYDVETRDGWAIATEDKHYPLKSPAIVNGEGPKYLEVDSYCWINTGGYLPERADAVVSNKEPSDPEFGLDTYPLENVLPKGSEWQRGELILKAGTVLAAAQQALLFEAGIQEVTVYKRPSVAILATGHEIVEAGSESIVKRGRHSSNATYLSNLLNGLGLTDTAVFFAKDSAVELTSRLISLGQYFDFIITVGGTGQGKSDLLRKAIKMSGGSLIKDGTRLSSSLPFVYGKMNKSILIGLPGNPLGFICLAQRFVLPQIWSSFMTTPFPVKKVEAIMGFNFQGKAGDICVQLAPLGDHLIALPLQKGSGRSASFRDAQAIIKNPKGHHLEANQQVEAELFFNGLHF
;
A
#
# COMPACT_ATOMS: atom_id res chain seq x y z
N MET A 1 -38.08 15.61 -8.26
CA MET A 1 -37.25 15.96 -7.09
C MET A 1 -35.82 15.53 -7.38
N ASN A 2 -34.96 16.46 -7.79
CA ASN A 2 -33.56 16.20 -8.11
C ASN A 2 -32.78 16.05 -6.79
N GLY A 3 -32.64 14.84 -6.28
CA GLY A 3 -31.89 14.59 -5.07
C GLY A 3 -30.40 14.40 -5.41
N ASN A 4 -29.55 15.32 -4.97
CA ASN A 4 -28.11 15.20 -5.07
C ASN A 4 -27.60 14.07 -4.19
N PHE A 5 -26.52 13.43 -4.63
CA PHE A 5 -25.92 12.31 -3.93
C PHE A 5 -24.97 12.83 -2.84
N VAL A 6 -25.28 12.58 -1.59
CA VAL A 6 -24.51 13.05 -0.43
C VAL A 6 -24.21 11.87 0.47
N LEU A 7 -22.92 11.69 0.83
CA LEU A 7 -22.45 10.70 1.80
C LEU A 7 -22.15 11.37 3.14
N TYR A 8 -22.54 10.71 4.23
CA TYR A 8 -22.13 11.12 5.56
C TYR A 8 -20.81 10.42 5.92
N PRO A 9 -19.78 11.16 6.36
CA PRO A 9 -18.52 10.56 6.75
C PRO A 9 -18.69 9.70 8.01
N PHE A 10 -18.09 8.51 8.00
CA PHE A 10 -17.79 7.81 9.24
C PHE A 10 -16.63 8.50 9.94
N SER A 11 -16.82 8.90 11.16
CA SER A 11 -15.74 9.48 11.96
C SER A 11 -14.68 8.45 12.37
N ARG A 12 -15.04 7.15 12.37
CA ARG A 12 -14.14 6.01 12.63
C ARG A 12 -14.71 4.73 12.00
N PRO A 13 -13.86 3.78 11.58
CA PRO A 13 -14.33 2.45 11.21
C PRO A 13 -15.08 1.84 12.41
N PRO A 14 -16.25 1.24 12.18
CA PRO A 14 -17.12 0.77 13.27
C PRO A 14 -16.55 -0.42 14.05
N LEU A 15 -15.58 -1.15 13.51
CA LEU A 15 -14.85 -2.22 14.19
C LEU A 15 -13.35 -2.02 14.04
N PRO A 16 -12.59 -2.12 15.14
CA PRO A 16 -11.16 -2.31 15.04
C PRO A 16 -10.90 -3.68 14.43
N PHE A 17 -10.06 -3.73 13.41
CA PHE A 17 -9.45 -4.97 12.92
C PHE A 17 -8.11 -5.13 13.66
N GLU A 18 -7.92 -6.27 14.29
CA GLU A 18 -6.63 -6.59 14.91
C GLU A 18 -5.62 -6.89 13.79
N LYS A 19 -4.56 -6.07 13.72
CA LYS A 19 -3.50 -6.27 12.74
C LYS A 19 -2.73 -7.55 13.05
N VAL A 20 -2.59 -8.40 12.06
CA VAL A 20 -1.85 -9.67 12.19
C VAL A 20 -0.39 -9.43 11.84
N LYS A 21 0.51 -9.69 12.78
CA LYS A 21 1.96 -9.69 12.54
C LYS A 21 2.39 -11.03 11.95
N ILE A 22 3.27 -10.98 10.96
CA ILE A 22 3.91 -12.15 10.37
C ILE A 22 5.39 -11.89 10.16
N THR A 23 6.21 -12.93 10.26
CA THR A 23 7.58 -12.91 9.74
C THR A 23 7.51 -13.20 8.25
N SER A 24 8.17 -12.38 7.46
CA SER A 24 8.19 -12.47 5.99
C SER A 24 9.63 -12.35 5.48
N PRO A 25 10.02 -13.14 4.48
CA PRO A 25 11.26 -12.89 3.75
C PRO A 25 11.28 -11.46 3.22
N LEU A 26 12.41 -10.78 3.35
CA LEU A 26 12.55 -9.38 2.93
C LEU A 26 12.19 -9.19 1.45
N ALA A 27 12.56 -10.12 0.59
CA ALA A 27 12.24 -10.12 -0.83
C ALA A 27 10.71 -10.08 -1.13
N ASN A 28 9.89 -10.60 -0.21
CA ASN A 28 8.43 -10.66 -0.35
C ASN A 28 7.71 -9.54 0.40
N SER A 29 8.46 -8.61 1.02
CA SER A 29 7.91 -7.61 1.95
C SER A 29 7.67 -6.25 1.31
N PHE A 30 7.83 -6.11 -0.01
CA PHE A 30 7.63 -4.84 -0.71
C PHE A 30 6.23 -4.25 -0.47
N GLY A 31 6.18 -2.98 -0.06
CA GLY A 31 4.94 -2.26 0.25
C GLY A 31 4.23 -2.74 1.52
N LEU A 32 4.85 -3.62 2.34
CA LEU A 32 4.36 -3.96 3.68
C LEU A 32 4.90 -2.96 4.70
N GLU A 33 4.18 -2.81 5.80
CA GLU A 33 4.57 -1.95 6.93
C GLU A 33 5.24 -2.80 8.00
N LEU A 34 6.40 -2.36 8.49
CA LEU A 34 7.11 -2.98 9.60
C LEU A 34 6.25 -2.95 10.87
N ALA A 35 6.06 -4.11 11.47
CA ALA A 35 5.34 -4.25 12.73
C ALA A 35 6.25 -4.14 13.96
N GLU A 36 7.58 -4.14 13.74
CA GLU A 36 8.62 -4.05 14.78
C GLU A 36 9.83 -3.28 14.24
N ASP A 37 10.62 -2.74 15.14
CA ASP A 37 11.89 -2.09 14.81
C ASP A 37 12.86 -3.12 14.21
N VAL A 38 13.60 -2.71 13.18
CA VAL A 38 14.70 -3.51 12.62
C VAL A 38 16.01 -3.00 13.18
N ILE A 39 16.69 -3.90 13.88
CA ILE A 39 17.95 -3.64 14.58
C ILE A 39 19.07 -4.35 13.83
N SER A 40 20.22 -3.69 13.69
CA SER A 40 21.40 -4.32 13.08
C SER A 40 21.88 -5.50 13.92
N GLN A 41 22.04 -6.66 13.29
CA GLN A 41 22.51 -7.89 13.96
C GLN A 41 24.02 -7.91 14.09
N GLU A 42 24.73 -7.15 13.25
CA GLU A 42 26.19 -7.07 13.16
C GLU A 42 26.63 -5.63 12.93
N ASN A 43 27.93 -5.38 12.96
CA ASN A 43 28.48 -4.12 12.51
C ASN A 43 28.38 -4.03 10.97
N ILE A 44 28.01 -2.89 10.43
CA ILE A 44 27.91 -2.65 8.99
C ILE A 44 28.80 -1.45 8.63
N PRO A 45 29.76 -1.64 7.75
CA PRO A 45 30.25 -2.91 7.23
C PRO A 45 30.88 -3.80 8.33
N PRO A 46 30.96 -5.13 8.12
CA PRO A 46 31.51 -6.04 9.15
C PRO A 46 33.04 -5.98 9.29
N TYR A 47 33.72 -5.38 8.32
CA TYR A 47 35.16 -5.13 8.27
C TYR A 47 35.40 -3.76 7.65
N ASP A 48 36.64 -3.25 7.73
CA ASP A 48 37.04 -2.06 6.98
C ASP A 48 36.97 -2.35 5.48
N VAL A 49 36.26 -1.51 4.73
CA VAL A 49 35.97 -1.69 3.30
C VAL A 49 36.56 -0.55 2.51
N GLU A 50 37.19 -0.90 1.42
CA GLU A 50 37.76 0.03 0.48
C GLU A 50 36.66 0.71 -0.36
N THR A 51 36.76 2.01 -0.57
CA THR A 51 35.78 2.82 -1.30
C THR A 51 36.20 3.22 -2.72
N ARG A 52 37.46 2.94 -3.11
CA ARG A 52 38.03 3.18 -4.43
C ARG A 52 39.09 2.16 -4.77
N ASP A 53 39.14 1.72 -6.02
CA ASP A 53 40.22 0.87 -6.51
C ASP A 53 41.58 1.48 -6.23
N GLY A 54 42.52 0.71 -5.69
CA GLY A 54 43.81 1.20 -5.33
C GLY A 54 44.73 0.22 -4.60
N TRP A 55 45.73 0.75 -3.98
CA TRP A 55 46.75 0.01 -3.27
C TRP A 55 46.54 0.17 -1.76
N ALA A 56 46.16 -0.91 -1.09
CA ALA A 56 46.06 -0.93 0.37
C ALA A 56 47.47 -0.87 1.00
N ILE A 57 47.63 0.01 1.97
CA ILE A 57 48.87 0.21 2.72
C ILE A 57 48.60 0.33 4.21
N ALA A 58 49.63 0.18 5.02
CA ALA A 58 49.62 0.57 6.42
C ALA A 58 50.37 1.94 6.54
N THR A 59 49.64 2.97 6.97
CA THR A 59 50.23 4.35 7.08
C THR A 59 51.32 4.46 8.15
N GLU A 60 51.42 3.48 9.04
CA GLU A 60 52.49 3.38 10.03
C GLU A 60 53.83 2.92 9.44
N ASP A 61 53.85 2.32 8.23
CA ASP A 61 55.05 1.88 7.55
C ASP A 61 55.85 3.10 7.05
N LYS A 62 57.03 3.27 7.57
CA LYS A 62 57.87 4.48 7.32
C LYS A 62 59.03 4.24 6.36
N HIS A 63 59.20 3.01 5.89
CA HIS A 63 60.31 2.66 4.99
C HIS A 63 59.83 2.61 3.54
N TYR A 64 60.08 3.71 2.83
CA TYR A 64 59.81 3.80 1.41
C TYR A 64 61.07 3.59 0.57
N PRO A 65 61.00 2.93 -0.61
CA PRO A 65 59.81 2.36 -1.23
C PRO A 65 59.33 1.08 -0.53
N LEU A 66 57.99 0.91 -0.47
CA LEU A 66 57.37 -0.31 0.04
C LEU A 66 57.75 -1.53 -0.83
N LYS A 67 57.80 -2.70 -0.25
CA LYS A 67 58.16 -3.94 -0.94
C LYS A 67 57.06 -4.43 -1.85
N SER A 68 57.43 -5.31 -2.79
CA SER A 68 56.56 -5.91 -3.80
C SER A 68 55.22 -6.39 -3.25
N PRO A 69 54.11 -6.27 -4.02
CA PRO A 69 52.76 -6.57 -3.59
C PRO A 69 52.63 -8.03 -3.12
N ALA A 70 51.89 -8.24 -2.08
CA ALA A 70 51.35 -9.55 -1.81
C ALA A 70 50.43 -9.94 -2.99
N ILE A 71 50.73 -11.06 -3.67
CA ILE A 71 49.96 -11.53 -4.82
C ILE A 71 48.59 -11.92 -4.36
N VAL A 72 47.56 -11.30 -4.95
CA VAL A 72 46.20 -11.56 -4.62
C VAL A 72 45.52 -12.25 -5.80
N ASN A 73 45.13 -13.53 -5.61
CA ASN A 73 44.26 -14.24 -6.53
C ASN A 73 42.81 -14.01 -6.07
N GLY A 74 42.20 -12.88 -6.47
CA GLY A 74 40.75 -12.65 -6.31
C GLY A 74 40.25 -12.41 -4.88
N GLU A 75 40.93 -12.90 -3.85
CA GLU A 75 40.72 -12.57 -2.46
C GLU A 75 42.00 -11.91 -1.94
N GLY A 76 41.90 -10.69 -1.42
CA GLY A 76 43.03 -9.96 -0.84
C GLY A 76 43.73 -10.76 0.26
N PRO A 77 45.03 -10.52 0.53
CA PRO A 77 45.69 -11.16 1.66
C PRO A 77 44.92 -10.81 2.95
N LYS A 78 44.70 -11.83 3.80
CA LYS A 78 44.06 -11.58 5.11
C LYS A 78 44.87 -10.67 6.00
N TYR A 79 46.17 -10.54 5.74
CA TYR A 79 47.12 -9.75 6.51
C TYR A 79 48.13 -9.08 5.58
N LEU A 80 48.42 -7.79 5.80
CA LEU A 80 49.41 -7.04 5.07
C LEU A 80 50.75 -7.11 5.82
N GLU A 81 51.81 -7.61 5.14
CA GLU A 81 53.14 -7.66 5.72
C GLU A 81 53.72 -6.25 5.95
N VAL A 82 54.71 -6.15 6.86
CA VAL A 82 55.38 -4.88 7.14
C VAL A 82 56.12 -4.35 5.87
N ASP A 83 56.03 -3.06 5.63
CA ASP A 83 56.60 -2.36 4.46
C ASP A 83 56.08 -2.93 3.11
N SER A 84 54.82 -3.41 3.05
CA SER A 84 54.22 -3.95 1.83
C SER A 84 52.94 -3.25 1.44
N TYR A 85 52.46 -3.54 0.23
CA TYR A 85 51.21 -3.04 -0.33
C TYR A 85 50.51 -4.16 -1.11
N CYS A 86 49.19 -4.06 -1.30
CA CYS A 86 48.46 -4.95 -2.18
C CYS A 86 47.36 -4.20 -2.93
N TRP A 87 47.09 -4.66 -4.15
CA TRP A 87 45.94 -4.12 -4.92
C TRP A 87 44.63 -4.59 -4.34
N ILE A 88 43.65 -3.68 -4.26
CA ILE A 88 42.32 -3.96 -3.79
C ILE A 88 41.30 -3.25 -4.71
N ASN A 89 40.19 -3.90 -4.99
CA ASN A 89 39.09 -3.34 -5.81
C ASN A 89 37.98 -2.81 -4.91
N THR A 90 37.26 -1.79 -5.40
CA THR A 90 36.14 -1.15 -4.71
C THR A 90 35.17 -2.17 -4.11
N GLY A 91 34.87 -2.01 -2.82
CA GLY A 91 34.06 -2.93 -2.03
C GLY A 91 34.83 -4.10 -1.43
N GLY A 92 36.15 -4.17 -1.64
CA GLY A 92 37.01 -5.18 -1.03
C GLY A 92 37.24 -4.92 0.47
N TYR A 93 37.41 -5.99 1.23
CA TYR A 93 37.79 -5.89 2.64
C TYR A 93 39.28 -5.58 2.77
N LEU A 94 39.62 -4.58 3.58
CA LEU A 94 41.01 -4.31 3.86
C LEU A 94 41.68 -5.50 4.56
N PRO A 95 42.93 -5.86 4.16
CA PRO A 95 43.74 -6.78 4.94
C PRO A 95 43.96 -6.26 6.36
N GLU A 96 44.03 -7.16 7.33
CA GLU A 96 44.47 -6.78 8.68
C GLU A 96 45.76 -6.02 8.58
N ARG A 97 45.93 -4.96 9.38
CA ARG A 97 47.04 -4.00 9.39
C ARG A 97 46.97 -2.89 8.33
N ALA A 98 46.36 -3.10 7.17
CA ALA A 98 46.10 -2.01 6.24
C ALA A 98 45.08 -1.04 6.82
N ASP A 99 45.30 0.26 6.68
CA ASP A 99 44.43 1.31 7.22
C ASP A 99 44.14 2.44 6.21
N ALA A 100 44.68 2.35 4.97
CA ALA A 100 44.42 3.31 3.92
C ALA A 100 44.56 2.70 2.52
N VAL A 101 44.00 3.37 1.51
CA VAL A 101 44.11 2.98 0.11
C VAL A 101 44.52 4.15 -0.75
N VAL A 102 45.67 3.97 -1.43
CA VAL A 102 46.24 4.92 -2.41
C VAL A 102 45.63 4.67 -3.77
N SER A 103 44.76 5.58 -4.25
CA SER A 103 44.04 5.41 -5.50
C SER A 103 44.61 6.14 -6.71
N ASN A 104 45.50 7.13 -6.50
CA ASN A 104 45.93 8.06 -7.54
C ASN A 104 47.45 8.01 -7.84
N LYS A 105 48.18 7.12 -7.22
CA LYS A 105 49.62 6.94 -7.39
C LYS A 105 49.95 5.46 -7.54
N GLU A 106 50.96 5.18 -8.38
CA GLU A 106 51.47 3.84 -8.54
C GLU A 106 52.63 3.56 -7.56
N PRO A 107 52.85 2.31 -7.16
CA PRO A 107 53.96 1.97 -6.24
C PRO A 107 55.37 2.34 -6.76
N SER A 108 55.50 2.58 -8.06
CA SER A 108 56.74 3.09 -8.69
C SER A 108 56.96 4.60 -8.48
N ASP A 109 55.94 5.34 -8.05
CA ASP A 109 56.06 6.76 -7.83
C ASP A 109 56.86 7.05 -6.56
N PRO A 110 57.81 8.00 -6.60
CA PRO A 110 58.64 8.33 -5.42
C PRO A 110 57.84 8.83 -4.22
N GLU A 111 56.68 9.39 -4.46
CA GLU A 111 55.77 9.94 -3.45
C GLU A 111 54.62 8.95 -3.07
N PHE A 112 54.70 7.70 -3.51
CA PHE A 112 53.66 6.70 -3.21
C PHE A 112 53.52 6.53 -1.70
N GLY A 113 52.28 6.75 -1.19
CA GLY A 113 51.93 6.59 0.22
C GLY A 113 52.38 7.69 1.17
N LEU A 114 53.30 8.62 0.75
CA LEU A 114 53.90 9.62 1.66
C LEU A 114 52.89 10.62 2.25
N ASP A 115 51.87 10.99 1.48
CA ASP A 115 50.83 11.95 1.88
C ASP A 115 49.51 11.28 2.23
N THR A 116 49.50 9.95 2.46
CA THR A 116 48.30 9.19 2.75
C THR A 116 47.99 9.20 4.25
N TYR A 117 46.77 9.45 4.59
CA TYR A 117 46.27 9.49 5.98
C TYR A 117 45.54 8.21 6.33
N PRO A 118 45.55 7.81 7.64
CA PRO A 118 44.67 6.70 8.10
C PRO A 118 43.22 6.91 7.69
N LEU A 119 42.57 5.86 7.23
CA LEU A 119 41.19 5.81 6.73
C LEU A 119 40.98 6.57 5.40
N GLU A 120 42.01 6.97 4.69
CA GLU A 120 41.86 7.53 3.34
C GLU A 120 41.33 6.43 2.40
N ASN A 121 40.20 6.71 1.71
CA ASN A 121 39.45 5.79 0.85
C ASN A 121 39.03 4.48 1.56
N VAL A 122 38.76 4.53 2.87
CA VAL A 122 38.32 3.41 3.70
C VAL A 122 37.02 3.76 4.40
N LEU A 123 36.06 2.87 4.34
CA LEU A 123 34.83 2.86 5.14
C LEU A 123 35.09 1.97 6.35
N PRO A 124 35.20 2.52 7.56
CA PRO A 124 35.53 1.73 8.75
C PRO A 124 34.43 0.76 9.13
N LYS A 125 34.83 -0.36 9.70
CA LYS A 125 33.93 -1.33 10.33
C LYS A 125 32.93 -0.65 11.27
N GLY A 126 31.63 -0.91 11.05
CA GLY A 126 30.55 -0.40 11.89
C GLY A 126 30.30 1.11 11.74
N SER A 127 30.85 1.75 10.71
CA SER A 127 30.66 3.20 10.48
C SER A 127 29.26 3.57 10.01
N GLU A 128 28.51 2.62 9.44
CA GLU A 128 27.12 2.83 9.06
C GLU A 128 26.17 2.43 10.19
N TRP A 129 26.27 1.21 10.67
CA TRP A 129 25.54 0.73 11.86
C TRP A 129 26.41 -0.16 12.73
N GLN A 130 26.36 0.07 14.01
CA GLN A 130 26.89 -0.86 15.00
C GLN A 130 25.85 -1.93 15.35
N ARG A 131 26.30 -3.09 15.76
CA ARG A 131 25.43 -4.14 16.27
C ARG A 131 24.53 -3.61 17.39
N GLY A 132 23.23 -3.79 17.26
CA GLY A 132 22.23 -3.30 18.20
C GLY A 132 21.65 -1.91 17.85
N GLU A 133 22.20 -1.21 16.86
CA GLU A 133 21.64 0.06 16.41
C GLU A 133 20.38 -0.12 15.57
N LEU A 134 19.49 0.87 15.64
CA LEU A 134 18.25 0.92 14.90
C LEU A 134 18.52 1.26 13.43
N ILE A 135 18.10 0.38 12.52
CA ILE A 135 18.13 0.64 11.07
C ILE A 135 16.83 1.30 10.61
N LEU A 136 15.68 0.67 10.91
CA LEU A 136 14.34 1.19 10.55
C LEU A 136 13.36 0.99 11.70
N LYS A 137 12.49 1.98 11.91
CA LYS A 137 11.44 1.94 12.93
C LYS A 137 10.21 1.14 12.49
N ALA A 138 9.51 0.55 13.44
CA ALA A 138 8.15 0.07 13.27
C ALA A 138 7.26 1.18 12.67
N GLY A 139 6.33 0.79 11.80
CA GLY A 139 5.50 1.73 11.04
C GLY A 139 6.13 2.22 9.73
N THR A 140 7.39 1.87 9.45
CA THR A 140 8.02 2.16 8.15
C THR A 140 7.46 1.25 7.07
N VAL A 141 7.03 1.82 5.93
CA VAL A 141 6.63 1.05 4.75
C VAL A 141 7.87 0.67 3.95
N LEU A 142 8.00 -0.61 3.63
CA LEU A 142 9.14 -1.15 2.89
C LEU A 142 9.02 -0.86 1.38
N ALA A 143 9.39 0.35 0.97
CA ALA A 143 9.58 0.71 -0.42
C ALA A 143 10.96 0.23 -0.93
N ALA A 144 11.28 0.51 -2.19
CA ALA A 144 12.51 0.04 -2.83
C ALA A 144 13.78 0.42 -2.06
N ALA A 145 13.87 1.67 -1.58
CA ALA A 145 15.04 2.14 -0.82
C ALA A 145 15.18 1.42 0.52
N GLN A 146 14.07 1.21 1.26
CA GLN A 146 14.08 0.52 2.54
C GLN A 146 14.49 -0.94 2.38
N GLN A 147 13.99 -1.62 1.34
CA GLN A 147 14.41 -2.99 1.07
C GLN A 147 15.89 -3.08 0.69
N ALA A 148 16.38 -2.21 -0.19
CA ALA A 148 17.79 -2.17 -0.57
C ALA A 148 18.70 -1.97 0.65
N LEU A 149 18.35 -1.02 1.52
CA LEU A 149 19.04 -0.76 2.77
C LEU A 149 19.12 -2.00 3.67
N LEU A 150 17.99 -2.69 3.87
CA LEU A 150 17.93 -3.88 4.72
C LEU A 150 18.70 -5.06 4.11
N PHE A 151 18.69 -5.21 2.78
CA PHE A 151 19.53 -6.21 2.11
C PHE A 151 21.01 -5.93 2.30
N GLU A 152 21.44 -4.67 2.17
CA GLU A 152 22.83 -4.25 2.43
C GLU A 152 23.22 -4.53 3.88
N ALA A 153 22.30 -4.30 4.81
CA ALA A 153 22.50 -4.63 6.23
C ALA A 153 22.41 -6.13 6.55
N GLY A 154 22.30 -7.02 5.55
CA GLY A 154 22.26 -8.47 5.73
C GLY A 154 20.95 -9.01 6.31
N ILE A 155 19.89 -8.18 6.40
CA ILE A 155 18.58 -8.60 6.93
C ILE A 155 17.86 -9.45 5.90
N GLN A 156 17.52 -10.68 6.26
CA GLN A 156 16.83 -11.62 5.36
C GLN A 156 15.33 -11.70 5.60
N GLU A 157 14.88 -11.47 6.83
CA GLU A 157 13.49 -11.55 7.26
C GLU A 157 13.11 -10.34 8.11
N VAL A 158 11.86 -9.95 8.04
CA VAL A 158 11.29 -8.82 8.80
C VAL A 158 9.92 -9.19 9.37
N THR A 159 9.57 -8.58 10.52
CA THR A 159 8.22 -8.66 11.06
C THR A 159 7.37 -7.53 10.50
N VAL A 160 6.30 -7.88 9.77
CA VAL A 160 5.42 -6.95 9.07
C VAL A 160 3.95 -7.20 9.39
N TYR A 161 3.09 -6.23 9.09
CA TYR A 161 1.64 -6.45 9.13
C TYR A 161 1.18 -7.17 7.86
N LYS A 162 0.44 -8.28 8.05
CA LYS A 162 -0.13 -9.09 6.96
C LYS A 162 -1.24 -8.32 6.26
N ARG A 163 -1.22 -8.28 4.91
CA ARG A 163 -2.38 -7.84 4.12
C ARG A 163 -3.53 -8.81 4.31
N PRO A 164 -4.77 -8.32 4.47
CA PRO A 164 -5.94 -9.17 4.63
C PRO A 164 -6.32 -9.86 3.32
N SER A 165 -6.94 -11.03 3.44
CA SER A 165 -7.61 -11.71 2.34
C SER A 165 -9.03 -11.17 2.16
N VAL A 166 -9.47 -10.97 0.90
CA VAL A 166 -10.76 -10.35 0.58
C VAL A 166 -11.58 -11.19 -0.39
N ALA A 167 -12.78 -11.58 0.03
CA ALA A 167 -13.77 -12.16 -0.86
C ALA A 167 -14.76 -11.07 -1.34
N ILE A 168 -14.95 -10.97 -2.64
CA ILE A 168 -15.98 -10.12 -3.26
C ILE A 168 -17.10 -11.04 -3.73
N LEU A 169 -18.27 -10.97 -3.11
CA LEU A 169 -19.43 -11.80 -3.46
C LEU A 169 -20.44 -10.98 -4.26
N ALA A 170 -20.46 -11.14 -5.57
CA ALA A 170 -21.44 -10.51 -6.45
C ALA A 170 -22.74 -11.29 -6.45
N THR A 171 -23.88 -10.59 -6.20
CA THR A 171 -25.20 -11.19 -6.12
C THR A 171 -26.16 -10.58 -7.14
N GLY A 172 -26.98 -11.41 -7.77
CA GLY A 172 -28.00 -10.99 -8.75
C GLY A 172 -28.33 -12.11 -9.71
N HIS A 173 -29.59 -12.20 -10.11
CA HIS A 173 -30.03 -13.19 -11.11
C HIS A 173 -29.43 -12.91 -12.50
N GLU A 174 -29.15 -11.63 -12.76
CA GLU A 174 -28.59 -11.16 -14.03
C GLU A 174 -27.06 -11.16 -14.04
N ILE A 175 -26.41 -11.44 -12.91
CA ILE A 175 -24.94 -11.34 -12.82
C ILE A 175 -24.30 -12.64 -13.32
N VAL A 176 -23.39 -12.49 -14.26
CA VAL A 176 -22.63 -13.57 -14.87
C VAL A 176 -21.13 -13.27 -14.82
N GLU A 177 -20.35 -14.34 -14.80
CA GLU A 177 -18.90 -14.26 -14.82
C GLU A 177 -18.41 -13.62 -16.12
N ALA A 178 -17.36 -12.81 -16.05
CA ALA A 178 -16.75 -12.19 -17.22
C ALA A 178 -16.19 -13.28 -18.16
N GLY A 179 -16.50 -13.16 -19.46
CA GLY A 179 -16.09 -14.16 -20.47
C GLY A 179 -17.08 -15.30 -20.70
N SER A 180 -18.17 -15.40 -19.91
CA SER A 180 -19.24 -16.36 -20.22
C SER A 180 -20.08 -15.86 -21.43
N GLU A 181 -20.52 -16.78 -22.29
CA GLU A 181 -21.35 -16.48 -23.48
C GLU A 181 -22.73 -15.89 -23.17
N SER A 182 -23.07 -15.67 -21.90
CA SER A 182 -24.41 -15.38 -21.46
C SER A 182 -24.88 -13.93 -21.61
N ILE A 183 -24.05 -13.00 -22.15
CA ILE A 183 -24.52 -11.67 -22.56
C ILE A 183 -25.67 -11.78 -23.56
N VAL A 184 -25.61 -12.77 -24.45
CA VAL A 184 -26.66 -13.05 -25.45
C VAL A 184 -27.98 -13.46 -24.78
N LYS A 185 -27.93 -13.97 -23.53
CA LYS A 185 -29.10 -14.45 -22.75
C LYS A 185 -29.54 -13.50 -21.64
N ARG A 186 -29.34 -12.18 -21.77
CA ARG A 186 -29.69 -11.13 -20.77
C ARG A 186 -28.83 -11.13 -19.49
N GLY A 187 -27.67 -11.80 -19.46
CA GLY A 187 -26.70 -11.66 -18.37
C GLY A 187 -25.98 -10.33 -18.39
N ARG A 188 -25.58 -9.85 -17.22
CA ARG A 188 -24.77 -8.65 -17.03
C ARG A 188 -23.48 -9.02 -16.31
N HIS A 189 -22.35 -8.50 -16.76
CA HIS A 189 -21.10 -8.62 -16.01
C HIS A 189 -21.15 -7.78 -14.73
N SER A 190 -20.53 -8.28 -13.67
CA SER A 190 -20.43 -7.56 -12.41
C SER A 190 -19.35 -6.46 -12.47
N SER A 191 -19.67 -5.34 -13.13
CA SER A 191 -18.75 -4.19 -13.22
C SER A 191 -18.30 -3.66 -11.85
N ASN A 192 -19.19 -3.68 -10.86
CA ASN A 192 -18.86 -3.29 -9.49
C ASN A 192 -17.80 -4.20 -8.86
N ALA A 193 -17.92 -5.53 -9.01
CA ALA A 193 -16.95 -6.48 -8.48
C ALA A 193 -15.58 -6.32 -9.17
N THR A 194 -15.57 -6.17 -10.51
CA THR A 194 -14.35 -5.90 -11.28
C THR A 194 -13.68 -4.60 -10.82
N TYR A 195 -14.46 -3.53 -10.66
CA TYR A 195 -13.94 -2.24 -10.18
C TYR A 195 -13.27 -2.39 -8.80
N LEU A 196 -13.95 -3.03 -7.85
CA LEU A 196 -13.40 -3.20 -6.49
C LEU A 196 -12.17 -4.11 -6.49
N SER A 197 -12.19 -5.22 -7.22
CA SER A 197 -11.06 -6.14 -7.33
C SER A 197 -9.81 -5.40 -7.85
N ASN A 198 -9.97 -4.57 -8.89
CA ASN A 198 -8.85 -3.78 -9.43
C ASN A 198 -8.33 -2.74 -8.44
N LEU A 199 -9.21 -2.07 -7.68
CA LEU A 199 -8.78 -1.15 -6.63
C LEU A 199 -7.98 -1.88 -5.53
N LEU A 200 -8.45 -3.04 -5.09
CA LEU A 200 -7.77 -3.84 -4.06
C LEU A 200 -6.41 -4.36 -4.55
N ASN A 201 -6.34 -4.81 -5.80
CA ASN A 201 -5.08 -5.19 -6.43
C ASN A 201 -4.10 -4.00 -6.50
N GLY A 202 -4.59 -2.80 -6.81
CA GLY A 202 -3.79 -1.56 -6.79
C GLY A 202 -3.25 -1.21 -5.40
N LEU A 203 -3.91 -1.65 -4.32
CA LEU A 203 -3.40 -1.58 -2.94
C LEU A 203 -2.43 -2.73 -2.59
N GLY A 204 -2.15 -3.61 -3.56
CA GLY A 204 -1.30 -4.79 -3.36
C GLY A 204 -1.98 -5.94 -2.62
N LEU A 205 -3.32 -5.96 -2.52
CA LEU A 205 -4.08 -7.08 -1.94
C LEU A 205 -4.26 -8.18 -3.00
N THR A 206 -3.23 -8.99 -3.19
CA THR A 206 -3.23 -10.07 -4.19
C THR A 206 -4.09 -11.27 -3.78
N ASP A 207 -4.38 -11.42 -2.49
CA ASP A 207 -5.30 -12.45 -1.96
C ASP A 207 -6.75 -11.93 -2.00
N THR A 208 -7.21 -11.53 -3.22
CA THR A 208 -8.55 -11.06 -3.50
C THR A 208 -9.22 -11.99 -4.51
N ALA A 209 -10.40 -12.52 -4.16
CA ALA A 209 -11.15 -13.42 -5.03
C ALA A 209 -12.60 -12.97 -5.23
N VAL A 210 -13.11 -13.13 -6.45
CA VAL A 210 -14.49 -12.79 -6.82
C VAL A 210 -15.34 -14.06 -6.89
N PHE A 211 -16.45 -14.04 -6.20
CA PHE A 211 -17.43 -15.12 -6.15
C PHE A 211 -18.80 -14.62 -6.63
N PHE A 212 -19.61 -15.55 -7.09
CA PHE A 212 -20.95 -15.27 -7.57
C PHE A 212 -21.99 -16.09 -6.79
N ALA A 213 -23.14 -15.50 -6.53
CA ALA A 213 -24.29 -16.17 -5.94
C ALA A 213 -25.58 -15.68 -6.58
N LYS A 214 -26.54 -16.58 -6.75
CA LYS A 214 -27.91 -16.22 -7.14
C LYS A 214 -28.61 -15.50 -5.99
N ASP A 215 -29.67 -14.74 -6.32
CA ASP A 215 -30.52 -14.09 -5.34
C ASP A 215 -31.39 -15.12 -4.60
N SER A 216 -30.75 -15.95 -3.78
CA SER A 216 -31.34 -16.96 -2.92
C SER A 216 -30.75 -16.85 -1.52
N ALA A 217 -31.61 -16.71 -0.52
CA ALA A 217 -31.17 -16.66 0.88
C ALA A 217 -30.39 -17.91 1.29
N VAL A 218 -30.74 -19.08 0.76
CA VAL A 218 -30.05 -20.34 1.07
C VAL A 218 -28.66 -20.36 0.46
N GLU A 219 -28.54 -19.98 -0.82
CA GLU A 219 -27.24 -19.94 -1.49
C GLU A 219 -26.30 -18.88 -0.87
N LEU A 220 -26.81 -17.68 -0.60
CA LEU A 220 -26.07 -16.64 0.11
C LEU A 220 -25.61 -17.10 1.50
N THR A 221 -26.46 -17.78 2.25
CA THR A 221 -26.11 -18.33 3.57
C THR A 221 -24.95 -19.32 3.46
N SER A 222 -25.05 -20.29 2.53
CA SER A 222 -23.98 -21.26 2.30
C SER A 222 -22.66 -20.61 1.90
N ARG A 223 -22.70 -19.62 0.98
CA ARG A 223 -21.53 -18.86 0.56
C ARG A 223 -20.90 -18.07 1.71
N LEU A 224 -21.71 -17.38 2.51
CA LEU A 224 -21.21 -16.60 3.65
C LEU A 224 -20.53 -17.50 4.70
N ILE A 225 -21.10 -18.68 5.00
CA ILE A 225 -20.48 -19.65 5.91
C ILE A 225 -19.11 -20.10 5.38
N SER A 226 -19.06 -20.51 4.11
CA SER A 226 -17.83 -20.96 3.48
C SER A 226 -16.76 -19.86 3.44
N LEU A 227 -17.09 -18.66 2.92
CA LEU A 227 -16.14 -17.56 2.80
C LEU A 227 -15.66 -17.05 4.17
N GLY A 228 -16.53 -17.06 5.19
CA GLY A 228 -16.19 -16.66 6.55
C GLY A 228 -15.16 -17.55 7.26
N GLN A 229 -14.80 -18.70 6.70
CA GLN A 229 -13.75 -19.57 7.22
C GLN A 229 -12.36 -19.16 6.70
N TYR A 230 -12.28 -18.61 5.48
CA TYR A 230 -11.02 -18.43 4.77
C TYR A 230 -10.62 -16.95 4.63
N PHE A 231 -11.57 -16.04 4.49
CA PHE A 231 -11.30 -14.64 4.20
C PHE A 231 -11.43 -13.74 5.42
N ASP A 232 -10.59 -12.71 5.49
CA ASP A 232 -10.63 -11.69 6.55
C ASP A 232 -11.75 -10.68 6.31
N PHE A 233 -12.04 -10.38 5.03
CA PHE A 233 -13.15 -9.53 4.61
C PHE A 233 -14.06 -10.26 3.61
N ILE A 234 -15.37 -10.06 3.76
CA ILE A 234 -16.38 -10.47 2.77
C ILE A 234 -17.12 -9.21 2.34
N ILE A 235 -17.01 -8.84 1.07
CA ILE A 235 -17.69 -7.68 0.52
C ILE A 235 -18.75 -8.15 -0.44
N THR A 236 -20.02 -7.95 -0.11
CA THR A 236 -21.11 -8.31 -1.01
C THR A 236 -21.51 -7.13 -1.89
N VAL A 237 -21.79 -7.41 -3.15
CA VAL A 237 -22.18 -6.44 -4.17
C VAL A 237 -23.59 -6.74 -4.65
N GLY A 238 -24.56 -5.90 -4.30
CA GLY A 238 -25.97 -6.14 -4.52
C GLY A 238 -26.66 -6.78 -3.30
N GLY A 239 -27.95 -7.10 -3.44
CA GLY A 239 -28.74 -7.75 -2.38
C GLY A 239 -29.02 -6.91 -1.13
N THR A 240 -28.64 -5.63 -1.10
CA THR A 240 -28.77 -4.73 0.06
C THR A 240 -30.04 -3.86 0.03
N GLY A 241 -30.95 -4.08 -0.93
CA GLY A 241 -32.19 -3.30 -1.09
C GLY A 241 -33.11 -3.40 0.13
N GLN A 242 -33.94 -2.36 0.37
CA GLN A 242 -35.02 -2.39 1.36
C GLN A 242 -36.26 -3.02 0.73
N GLY A 243 -36.81 -4.05 1.34
CA GLY A 243 -38.07 -4.67 0.90
C GLY A 243 -38.09 -6.20 1.00
N LYS A 244 -39.04 -6.84 0.31
CA LYS A 244 -39.21 -8.32 0.28
C LYS A 244 -37.97 -9.07 -0.23
N SER A 245 -37.00 -8.37 -0.84
CA SER A 245 -35.74 -8.88 -1.41
C SER A 245 -34.52 -8.62 -0.54
N ASP A 246 -34.68 -8.37 0.77
CA ASP A 246 -33.54 -8.21 1.68
C ASP A 246 -32.91 -9.56 2.03
N LEU A 247 -32.41 -10.20 1.00
CA LEU A 247 -31.87 -11.55 1.09
C LEU A 247 -30.56 -11.59 1.87
N LEU A 248 -29.75 -10.52 1.80
CA LEU A 248 -28.45 -10.46 2.47
C LEU A 248 -28.61 -10.47 4.00
N ARG A 249 -29.49 -9.61 4.56
CA ARG A 249 -29.72 -9.58 6.02
C ARG A 249 -30.28 -10.89 6.53
N LYS A 250 -31.19 -11.49 5.76
CA LYS A 250 -31.70 -12.82 6.06
C LYS A 250 -30.62 -13.88 6.04
N ALA A 251 -29.75 -13.87 5.02
CA ALA A 251 -28.64 -14.81 4.90
C ALA A 251 -27.61 -14.63 6.04
N ILE A 252 -27.27 -13.41 6.41
CA ILE A 252 -26.39 -13.13 7.56
C ILE A 252 -26.97 -13.72 8.85
N LYS A 253 -28.26 -13.53 9.08
CA LYS A 253 -28.93 -14.06 10.27
C LYS A 253 -28.95 -15.59 10.28
N MET A 254 -29.25 -16.21 9.13
CA MET A 254 -29.28 -17.66 8.96
C MET A 254 -27.89 -18.30 9.08
N SER A 255 -26.83 -17.60 8.69
CA SER A 255 -25.46 -18.10 8.77
C SER A 255 -24.81 -17.91 10.15
N GLY A 256 -25.53 -17.39 11.15
CA GLY A 256 -24.98 -17.11 12.48
C GLY A 256 -24.13 -15.83 12.55
N GLY A 257 -24.13 -15.04 11.49
CA GLY A 257 -23.46 -13.75 11.49
C GLY A 257 -24.21 -12.69 12.31
N SER A 258 -23.52 -11.62 12.69
CA SER A 258 -24.07 -10.50 13.42
C SER A 258 -24.06 -9.22 12.61
N LEU A 259 -25.17 -8.50 12.63
CA LEU A 259 -25.27 -7.15 12.10
C LEU A 259 -24.82 -6.15 13.16
N ILE A 260 -23.83 -5.32 12.85
CA ILE A 260 -23.28 -4.29 13.76
C ILE A 260 -23.91 -2.95 13.45
N LYS A 261 -24.09 -2.66 12.16
CA LYS A 261 -24.75 -1.46 11.70
C LYS A 261 -25.59 -1.76 10.48
N ASP A 262 -26.85 -1.41 10.55
CA ASP A 262 -27.75 -1.43 9.41
C ASP A 262 -27.73 -0.05 8.75
N GLY A 263 -27.28 0.00 7.51
CA GLY A 263 -26.88 1.22 6.82
C GLY A 263 -27.98 2.09 6.27
N THR A 264 -29.22 1.93 6.72
CA THR A 264 -30.30 2.86 6.39
C THR A 264 -30.06 4.29 6.87
N ARG A 265 -29.00 4.51 7.69
CA ARG A 265 -28.66 5.81 8.27
C ARG A 265 -27.31 6.41 7.89
N LEU A 266 -26.54 5.78 6.97
CA LEU A 266 -25.23 6.31 6.53
C LEU A 266 -25.34 7.45 5.53
N SER A 267 -26.30 7.38 4.69
CA SER A 267 -26.87 8.46 3.91
C SER A 267 -28.36 8.18 3.82
N SER A 268 -29.16 9.20 3.73
CA SER A 268 -30.63 9.11 3.65
C SER A 268 -31.18 8.20 2.53
N SER A 269 -30.33 7.45 1.80
CA SER A 269 -30.74 6.72 0.61
C SER A 269 -29.83 5.60 0.10
N LEU A 270 -28.68 5.28 0.73
CA LEU A 270 -27.84 4.17 0.28
C LEU A 270 -27.99 2.97 1.20
N PRO A 271 -28.45 1.84 0.67
CA PRO A 271 -28.43 0.59 1.42
C PRO A 271 -26.99 0.14 1.63
N PHE A 272 -26.64 -0.04 2.89
CA PHE A 272 -25.32 -0.46 3.35
C PHE A 272 -25.51 -1.44 4.51
N VAL A 273 -24.74 -2.50 4.53
CA VAL A 273 -24.74 -3.48 5.59
C VAL A 273 -23.33 -3.63 6.14
N TYR A 274 -23.20 -3.60 7.46
CA TYR A 274 -21.93 -3.83 8.13
C TYR A 274 -22.14 -4.84 9.25
N GLY A 275 -21.35 -5.90 9.23
CA GLY A 275 -21.52 -7.01 10.14
C GLY A 275 -20.25 -7.84 10.33
N LYS A 276 -20.41 -8.94 11.02
CA LYS A 276 -19.35 -9.91 11.27
C LYS A 276 -19.85 -11.31 10.93
N MET A 277 -19.00 -12.10 10.27
CA MET A 277 -19.20 -13.50 9.97
C MET A 277 -18.01 -14.29 10.48
N ASN A 278 -18.17 -15.06 11.55
CA ASN A 278 -17.04 -15.70 12.24
C ASN A 278 -15.95 -14.64 12.57
N LYS A 279 -14.72 -14.82 12.04
CA LYS A 279 -13.63 -13.86 12.14
C LYS A 279 -13.70 -12.74 11.11
N SER A 280 -14.49 -12.92 10.03
CA SER A 280 -14.50 -12.00 8.88
C SER A 280 -15.35 -10.77 9.15
N ILE A 281 -14.89 -9.61 8.67
CA ILE A 281 -15.70 -8.40 8.55
C ILE A 281 -16.56 -8.52 7.28
N LEU A 282 -17.86 -8.33 7.43
CA LEU A 282 -18.81 -8.37 6.33
C LEU A 282 -19.29 -6.96 5.98
N ILE A 283 -19.17 -6.59 4.70
CA ILE A 283 -19.59 -5.30 4.17
C ILE A 283 -20.52 -5.53 2.97
N GLY A 284 -21.76 -5.10 3.07
CA GLY A 284 -22.73 -5.18 1.98
C GLY A 284 -22.88 -3.84 1.27
N LEU A 285 -22.62 -3.80 -0.03
CA LEU A 285 -22.65 -2.61 -0.87
C LEU A 285 -23.82 -2.65 -1.86
N PRO A 286 -24.40 -1.50 -2.24
CA PRO A 286 -25.49 -1.44 -3.20
C PRO A 286 -25.06 -1.89 -4.60
N GLY A 287 -26.01 -2.39 -5.39
CA GLY A 287 -25.79 -2.70 -6.80
C GLY A 287 -25.72 -1.44 -7.71
N ASN A 288 -26.22 -0.28 -7.25
CA ASN A 288 -26.13 0.98 -8.00
C ASN A 288 -24.68 1.45 -8.11
N PRO A 289 -24.12 1.64 -9.32
CA PRO A 289 -22.70 1.96 -9.52
C PRO A 289 -22.22 3.20 -8.75
N LEU A 290 -22.94 4.32 -8.80
CA LEU A 290 -22.49 5.54 -8.11
C LEU A 290 -22.43 5.35 -6.59
N GLY A 291 -23.46 4.75 -6.00
CA GLY A 291 -23.48 4.46 -4.58
C GLY A 291 -22.41 3.47 -4.16
N PHE A 292 -22.18 2.47 -5.02
CA PHE A 292 -21.13 1.48 -4.83
C PHE A 292 -19.74 2.15 -4.83
N ILE A 293 -19.40 2.93 -5.86
CA ILE A 293 -18.11 3.63 -5.99
C ILE A 293 -17.84 4.49 -4.76
N CYS A 294 -18.81 5.33 -4.38
CA CYS A 294 -18.65 6.23 -3.26
C CYS A 294 -18.41 5.47 -1.94
N LEU A 295 -19.17 4.39 -1.68
CA LEU A 295 -18.97 3.58 -0.46
C LEU A 295 -17.65 2.78 -0.50
N ALA A 296 -17.26 2.27 -1.67
CA ALA A 296 -15.97 1.63 -1.84
C ALA A 296 -14.83 2.58 -1.45
N GLN A 297 -14.82 3.78 -2.03
CA GLN A 297 -13.76 4.79 -1.82
C GLN A 297 -13.74 5.35 -0.40
N ARG A 298 -14.92 5.67 0.16
CA ARG A 298 -15.01 6.38 1.45
C ARG A 298 -15.02 5.47 2.66
N PHE A 299 -15.36 4.20 2.47
CA PHE A 299 -15.52 3.28 3.58
C PHE A 299 -14.71 2.00 3.41
N VAL A 300 -14.85 1.28 2.29
CA VAL A 300 -14.22 -0.04 2.13
C VAL A 300 -12.71 0.08 2.09
N LEU A 301 -12.17 0.92 1.21
CA LEU A 301 -10.70 1.07 1.08
C LEU A 301 -10.04 1.56 2.37
N PRO A 302 -10.53 2.62 3.06
CA PRO A 302 -9.96 3.03 4.34
C PRO A 302 -10.08 1.96 5.44
N GLN A 303 -11.19 1.19 5.47
CA GLN A 303 -11.37 0.11 6.45
C GLN A 303 -10.37 -1.03 6.22
N ILE A 304 -10.19 -1.45 4.97
CA ILE A 304 -9.23 -2.49 4.61
C ILE A 304 -7.80 -1.98 4.87
N TRP A 305 -7.48 -0.75 4.44
CA TRP A 305 -6.17 -0.12 4.68
C TRP A 305 -5.80 -0.12 6.16
N SER A 306 -6.72 0.28 7.02
CA SER A 306 -6.50 0.33 8.47
C SER A 306 -6.25 -1.04 9.11
N SER A 307 -6.54 -2.14 8.41
CA SER A 307 -6.32 -3.50 8.90
C SER A 307 -4.86 -3.96 8.78
N PHE A 308 -4.05 -3.31 7.94
CA PHE A 308 -2.64 -3.67 7.76
C PHE A 308 -1.68 -2.48 7.75
N MET A 309 -2.18 -1.25 7.79
CA MET A 309 -1.38 -0.02 7.87
C MET A 309 -1.71 0.76 9.14
N THR A 310 -0.71 1.40 9.73
CA THR A 310 -0.91 2.29 10.90
C THR A 310 -1.21 3.72 10.47
N THR A 311 -0.77 4.11 9.28
CA THR A 311 -1.05 5.43 8.69
C THR A 311 -2.47 5.50 8.13
N PRO A 312 -3.12 6.66 8.15
CA PRO A 312 -4.40 6.86 7.50
C PRO A 312 -4.36 6.51 6.01
N PHE A 313 -5.49 6.07 5.45
CA PHE A 313 -5.61 5.88 4.01
C PHE A 313 -5.24 7.18 3.27
N PRO A 314 -4.28 7.14 2.34
CA PRO A 314 -3.81 8.34 1.66
C PRO A 314 -4.89 8.90 0.73
N VAL A 315 -5.09 10.21 0.80
CA VAL A 315 -6.08 10.94 -0.01
C VAL A 315 -5.38 12.12 -0.67
N LYS A 316 -5.35 12.11 -1.98
CA LYS A 316 -4.86 13.24 -2.76
C LYS A 316 -5.95 14.30 -2.89
N LYS A 317 -5.61 15.55 -2.63
CA LYS A 317 -6.51 16.69 -2.73
C LYS A 317 -6.14 17.58 -3.92
N VAL A 318 -7.15 18.15 -4.55
CA VAL A 318 -7.00 19.12 -5.64
C VAL A 318 -7.95 20.29 -5.40
N GLU A 319 -7.52 21.47 -5.82
CA GLU A 319 -8.40 22.65 -5.90
C GLU A 319 -9.25 22.59 -7.15
N ALA A 320 -10.51 22.92 -7.02
CA ALA A 320 -11.47 23.01 -8.12
C ALA A 320 -12.46 24.16 -7.89
N ILE A 321 -13.17 24.56 -8.92
CA ILE A 321 -14.27 25.52 -8.83
C ILE A 321 -15.60 24.82 -9.10
N MET A 322 -16.64 25.22 -8.40
CA MET A 322 -17.99 24.69 -8.63
C MET A 322 -18.51 25.09 -10.00
N GLY A 323 -18.93 24.11 -10.81
CA GLY A 323 -19.45 24.39 -12.16
C GLY A 323 -20.85 24.98 -12.18
N PHE A 324 -21.63 24.80 -11.10
CA PHE A 324 -22.97 25.36 -10.94
C PHE A 324 -23.39 25.43 -9.48
N ASN A 325 -24.42 26.18 -9.16
CA ASN A 325 -24.98 26.30 -7.83
C ASN A 325 -25.44 24.92 -7.29
N PHE A 326 -25.01 24.56 -6.12
CA PHE A 326 -25.41 23.32 -5.47
C PHE A 326 -26.18 23.61 -4.19
N GLN A 327 -27.46 23.23 -4.16
CA GLN A 327 -28.28 23.33 -2.96
C GLN A 327 -27.79 22.34 -1.91
N GLY A 328 -27.17 22.83 -0.87
CA GLY A 328 -26.50 22.03 0.12
C GLY A 328 -27.42 21.08 0.90
N LYS A 329 -26.97 19.84 1.04
CA LYS A 329 -27.35 18.91 2.11
C LYS A 329 -26.05 18.52 2.82
N ALA A 330 -26.13 18.35 4.13
CA ALA A 330 -24.96 17.90 4.90
C ALA A 330 -24.46 16.56 4.40
N GLY A 331 -23.15 16.44 4.18
CA GLY A 331 -22.48 15.19 3.76
C GLY A 331 -21.47 15.39 2.64
N ASP A 332 -21.00 14.29 2.08
CA ASP A 332 -20.03 14.26 0.98
C ASP A 332 -20.74 14.37 -0.39
N ILE A 333 -20.20 15.19 -1.27
CA ILE A 333 -20.73 15.43 -2.62
C ILE A 333 -19.79 14.74 -3.62
N CYS A 334 -20.28 13.71 -4.30
CA CYS A 334 -19.53 13.07 -5.37
C CYS A 334 -19.55 13.94 -6.63
N VAL A 335 -18.38 14.15 -7.22
CA VAL A 335 -18.21 15.04 -8.36
C VAL A 335 -17.44 14.38 -9.49
N GLN A 336 -17.72 14.84 -10.72
CA GLN A 336 -16.84 14.73 -11.86
C GLN A 336 -15.95 15.98 -11.89
N LEU A 337 -14.69 15.78 -12.27
CA LEU A 337 -13.75 16.88 -12.50
C LEU A 337 -13.52 17.06 -14.00
N ALA A 338 -13.64 18.27 -14.49
CA ALA A 338 -13.38 18.61 -15.88
C ALA A 338 -12.37 19.77 -15.97
N PRO A 339 -11.42 19.74 -16.91
CA PRO A 339 -10.49 20.86 -17.11
C PRO A 339 -11.21 22.08 -17.70
N LEU A 340 -10.86 23.28 -17.24
CA LEU A 340 -11.27 24.56 -17.79
C LEU A 340 -10.11 25.55 -17.73
N GLY A 341 -9.36 25.67 -18.83
CA GLY A 341 -8.09 26.41 -18.82
C GLY A 341 -7.12 25.83 -17.78
N ASP A 342 -6.61 26.68 -16.90
CA ASP A 342 -5.68 26.28 -15.83
C ASP A 342 -6.39 25.76 -14.56
N HIS A 343 -7.71 25.64 -14.56
CA HIS A 343 -8.52 25.23 -13.43
C HIS A 343 -9.23 23.89 -13.67
N LEU A 344 -9.64 23.25 -12.56
CA LEU A 344 -10.58 22.12 -12.57
C LEU A 344 -11.98 22.63 -12.20
N ILE A 345 -12.99 22.19 -12.95
CA ILE A 345 -14.39 22.38 -12.57
C ILE A 345 -14.91 21.13 -11.90
N ALA A 346 -15.54 21.30 -10.74
CA ALA A 346 -16.27 20.26 -10.04
C ALA A 346 -17.75 20.26 -10.43
N LEU A 347 -18.22 19.16 -11.00
CA LEU A 347 -19.59 18.94 -11.44
C LEU A 347 -20.27 17.91 -10.54
N PRO A 348 -21.13 18.32 -9.59
CA PRO A 348 -21.84 17.42 -8.71
C PRO A 348 -22.67 16.38 -9.46
N LEU A 349 -22.48 15.11 -9.13
CA LEU A 349 -23.24 14.02 -9.72
C LEU A 349 -24.60 13.87 -9.04
N GLN A 350 -25.67 13.71 -9.85
CA GLN A 350 -27.02 13.59 -9.35
C GLN A 350 -27.43 12.15 -9.05
N LYS A 351 -28.33 11.96 -8.10
CA LYS A 351 -29.01 10.68 -7.85
C LYS A 351 -29.74 10.18 -9.10
N GLY A 352 -29.65 8.90 -9.36
CA GLY A 352 -30.33 8.24 -10.48
C GLY A 352 -29.41 7.90 -11.66
N SER A 353 -28.13 8.24 -11.60
CA SER A 353 -27.14 7.77 -12.56
C SER A 353 -26.76 6.29 -12.31
N GLY A 354 -27.75 5.40 -12.22
CA GLY A 354 -27.55 3.93 -12.20
C GLY A 354 -26.89 3.42 -13.48
N ARG A 355 -26.18 4.30 -14.18
CA ARG A 355 -25.55 4.08 -15.47
C ARG A 355 -24.09 3.72 -15.28
N SER A 356 -23.56 2.89 -16.16
CA SER A 356 -22.14 2.55 -16.25
C SER A 356 -21.22 3.78 -16.36
N ALA A 357 -21.75 4.91 -16.86
CA ALA A 357 -21.08 6.21 -16.91
C ALA A 357 -20.55 6.65 -15.52
N SER A 358 -21.15 6.20 -14.41
CA SER A 358 -20.67 6.51 -13.06
C SER A 358 -19.21 6.08 -12.83
N PHE A 359 -18.73 5.02 -13.49
CA PHE A 359 -17.34 4.58 -13.39
C PHE A 359 -16.35 5.55 -14.06
N ARG A 360 -16.83 6.32 -15.05
CA ARG A 360 -16.06 7.39 -15.69
C ARG A 360 -16.18 8.70 -14.92
N ASP A 361 -17.37 9.02 -14.44
CA ASP A 361 -17.74 10.36 -13.99
C ASP A 361 -17.50 10.59 -12.49
N ALA A 362 -17.52 9.54 -11.66
CA ALA A 362 -17.25 9.65 -10.23
C ALA A 362 -15.73 9.66 -9.98
N GLN A 363 -15.16 10.84 -9.79
CA GLN A 363 -13.70 11.03 -9.72
C GLN A 363 -13.22 11.60 -8.39
N ALA A 364 -14.08 12.34 -7.68
CA ALA A 364 -13.70 12.97 -6.42
C ALA A 364 -14.90 13.20 -5.49
N ILE A 365 -14.60 13.64 -4.29
CA ILE A 365 -15.55 14.03 -3.26
C ILE A 365 -15.22 15.42 -2.75
N ILE A 366 -16.24 16.27 -2.63
CA ILE A 366 -16.20 17.52 -1.88
C ILE A 366 -16.88 17.29 -0.53
N LYS A 367 -16.19 17.60 0.56
CA LYS A 367 -16.75 17.51 1.92
C LYS A 367 -17.64 18.72 2.19
N ASN A 368 -18.91 18.46 2.52
CA ASN A 368 -19.86 19.50 2.92
C ASN A 368 -20.62 19.11 4.21
N PRO A 369 -19.92 18.95 5.33
CA PRO A 369 -20.50 18.38 6.55
C PRO A 369 -21.63 19.22 7.16
N LYS A 370 -21.65 20.52 6.90
CA LYS A 370 -22.68 21.44 7.38
C LYS A 370 -23.82 21.68 6.41
N GLY A 371 -23.74 21.15 5.19
CA GLY A 371 -24.75 21.34 4.16
C GLY A 371 -24.83 22.77 3.65
N HIS A 372 -23.70 23.47 3.58
CA HIS A 372 -23.66 24.81 3.01
C HIS A 372 -24.11 24.81 1.55
N HIS A 373 -24.78 25.89 1.15
CA HIS A 373 -24.97 26.19 -0.26
C HIS A 373 -23.60 26.47 -0.91
N LEU A 374 -23.32 25.85 -2.04
CA LEU A 374 -22.10 26.07 -2.81
C LEU A 374 -22.49 26.80 -4.10
N GLU A 375 -21.90 27.97 -4.33
CA GLU A 375 -22.19 28.80 -5.50
C GLU A 375 -21.36 28.40 -6.73
N ALA A 376 -21.86 28.66 -7.91
CA ALA A 376 -21.06 28.54 -9.12
C ALA A 376 -19.82 29.43 -9.03
N ASN A 377 -18.69 28.95 -9.54
CA ASN A 377 -17.36 29.57 -9.45
C ASN A 377 -16.76 29.68 -8.05
N GLN A 378 -17.41 29.15 -7.02
CA GLN A 378 -16.81 29.03 -5.69
C GLN A 378 -15.65 28.03 -5.71
N GLN A 379 -14.52 28.42 -5.11
CA GLN A 379 -13.39 27.50 -4.89
C GLN A 379 -13.75 26.43 -3.84
N VAL A 380 -13.38 25.20 -4.13
CA VAL A 380 -13.61 24.03 -3.29
C VAL A 380 -12.40 23.10 -3.34
N GLU A 381 -12.14 22.40 -2.23
CA GLU A 381 -11.17 21.31 -2.20
C GLU A 381 -11.91 19.99 -2.52
N ALA A 382 -11.40 19.25 -3.48
CA ALA A 382 -11.91 17.94 -3.85
C ALA A 382 -10.89 16.82 -3.49
N GLU A 383 -11.34 15.80 -2.78
CA GLU A 383 -10.56 14.60 -2.49
C GLU A 383 -10.70 13.61 -3.64
N LEU A 384 -9.62 13.32 -4.35
CA LEU A 384 -9.61 12.40 -5.48
C LEU A 384 -9.89 10.97 -5.02
N PHE A 385 -10.61 10.23 -5.86
CA PHE A 385 -10.74 8.79 -5.68
C PHE A 385 -9.44 8.07 -6.06
N PHE A 386 -9.09 7.06 -5.29
CA PHE A 386 -8.03 6.14 -5.66
C PHE A 386 -8.44 5.37 -6.91
N ASN A 387 -7.58 5.34 -7.92
CA ASN A 387 -7.87 4.75 -9.22
C ASN A 387 -7.29 3.34 -9.43
N GLY A 388 -6.59 2.81 -8.42
CA GLY A 388 -5.93 1.50 -8.47
C GLY A 388 -4.51 1.51 -9.02
N LEU A 389 -3.99 2.64 -9.48
CA LEU A 389 -2.65 2.74 -10.08
C LEU A 389 -1.67 3.58 -9.27
N HIS A 390 -2.11 4.72 -8.73
CA HIS A 390 -1.27 5.67 -8.02
C HIS A 390 -2.02 6.33 -6.86
N PHE A 391 -1.31 6.64 -5.79
CA PHE A 391 -1.75 7.52 -4.71
C PHE A 391 -1.42 8.98 -5.02
#